data_ba8900fd2aed2dd54a47d70dedad9816
#
_entry.id   ba8900fd2aed2dd54a47d70dedad9816
#
_cell.length_a   1.000
_cell.length_b   1.000
_cell.length_c   1.000
_cell.angle_alpha   90.00
_cell.angle_beta   90.00
_cell.angle_gamma   90.00
#
_symmetry.space_group_name_H-M   'P 1'
#
loop_
_entity.id
_entity.type
_entity.pdbx_description
1 polymer ?
#
loop_
_entity_poly.entity_id
_entity_poly.type
_entity_poly.pdbx_seq_one_letter_code
_entity_poly.pdbx_strand_id
1 'polypeptide(L)'
;MNSSVVPLSACAASAIPYPTLFGAEILDLSASLVQNYSREVSDQLFYNHPSISLKGIDYCNVTVTYTHPGQNDTINVETWLPMSTWNGRLQAVGGGGYIAGRFPLSYTAMAGALGEGYVATTTDGGIGSSYVPDPWALNSPGNVNLYALQNFGSVSLNDQSIIAKNIVKSFYGQPAKYSYWSGCSQGGRQGFMLAQRYPDAYDGIAASAPAFNWGEFVPAASWAQVMMELTGQFPRKCELDAITDAAVADCDPLDGVTDGLISDLAACSFDPFSMVGKVINCTSAGGDVTVSSAAGDIANLTWTGPRKANGDFLWYGVDYQAQLAGADAAAGDIGYASTTCSSNGTCVGAPNGLGEAWLKFFVKKDPEWNYTLISSVDEYASLFHASVQEYDSIVGTSDADLSGFRDAGGKLITYHGLADGTIPPRGTSDYYDRAMEQTPDVKDFFRYFEVPGLSHCSGGSGGQPTATFQALVDWVEKGVVPETLPIEFNDTAGTQYERILCPYPEKARLVSGALDVAKAESYQCSV
;
A
#
# COMPACT_ATOMS: atom_id res chain seq x y z
N MET A 1 -4.39 -34.20 1.62
CA MET A 1 -3.32 -33.99 2.62
C MET A 1 -3.91 -34.29 3.98
N ASN A 2 -3.28 -35.13 4.81
CA ASN A 2 -3.77 -35.37 6.17
C ASN A 2 -3.55 -34.08 6.96
N SER A 3 -4.63 -33.38 7.36
CA SER A 3 -4.53 -32.28 8.31
C SER A 3 -4.00 -32.86 9.62
N SER A 4 -2.84 -32.38 10.07
CA SER A 4 -2.30 -32.78 11.37
C SER A 4 -3.14 -32.14 12.47
N VAL A 5 -4.06 -32.91 13.05
CA VAL A 5 -4.81 -32.46 14.24
C VAL A 5 -3.82 -32.35 15.40
N VAL A 6 -3.60 -31.14 15.88
CA VAL A 6 -2.72 -30.86 17.00
C VAL A 6 -3.55 -30.94 18.30
N PRO A 7 -3.10 -31.64 19.36
CA PRO A 7 -3.83 -31.66 20.60
C PRO A 7 -3.91 -30.28 21.26
N LEU A 8 -5.03 -29.94 21.88
CA LEU A 8 -5.25 -28.61 22.49
C LEU A 8 -4.18 -28.28 23.55
N SER A 9 -3.61 -29.28 24.21
CA SER A 9 -2.51 -29.11 25.17
C SER A 9 -1.19 -28.63 24.55
N ALA A 10 -1.03 -28.71 23.24
CA ALA A 10 0.14 -28.15 22.55
C ALA A 10 0.14 -26.62 22.54
N CYS A 11 -1.03 -26.01 22.71
CA CYS A 11 -1.16 -24.57 22.84
C CYS A 11 -0.92 -24.12 24.29
N ALA A 12 0.33 -24.24 24.71
CA ALA A 12 0.79 -23.77 26.00
C ALA A 12 2.24 -23.26 25.86
N ALA A 13 2.57 -22.14 26.49
CA ALA A 13 3.91 -21.57 26.43
C ALA A 13 5.01 -22.59 26.83
N SER A 14 4.73 -23.45 27.81
CA SER A 14 5.65 -24.51 28.26
C SER A 14 5.86 -25.64 27.25
N ALA A 15 4.98 -25.77 26.24
CA ALA A 15 5.07 -26.80 25.20
C ALA A 15 5.80 -26.30 23.93
N ILE A 16 6.01 -24.98 23.79
CA ILE A 16 6.62 -24.36 22.62
C ILE A 16 8.02 -23.86 23.00
N PRO A 17 9.09 -24.43 22.42
CA PRO A 17 10.45 -23.95 22.68
C PRO A 17 10.61 -22.50 22.21
N TYR A 18 11.43 -21.74 22.90
CA TYR A 18 11.81 -20.41 22.46
C TYR A 18 12.49 -20.47 21.09
N PRO A 19 12.08 -19.64 20.13
CA PRO A 19 12.76 -19.56 18.85
C PRO A 19 14.19 -19.03 19.01
N THR A 20 15.04 -19.32 18.05
CA THR A 20 16.40 -18.75 18.02
C THR A 20 16.46 -17.67 16.95
N LEU A 21 17.01 -16.50 17.32
CA LEU A 21 17.25 -15.37 16.43
C LEU A 21 18.65 -14.83 16.71
N PHE A 22 19.50 -14.82 15.68
CA PHE A 22 20.86 -14.31 15.82
C PHE A 22 20.83 -12.80 16.07
N GLY A 23 21.55 -12.33 17.07
CA GLY A 23 21.63 -10.92 17.43
C GLY A 23 20.49 -10.41 18.32
N ALA A 24 19.56 -11.28 18.71
CA ALA A 24 18.44 -10.92 19.57
C ALA A 24 18.37 -11.81 20.82
N GLU A 25 17.69 -11.31 21.86
CA GLU A 25 17.36 -12.02 23.09
C GLU A 25 15.84 -12.17 23.17
N ILE A 26 15.36 -13.43 23.32
CA ILE A 26 13.94 -13.69 23.52
C ILE A 26 13.61 -13.44 24.99
N LEU A 27 12.74 -12.46 25.23
CA LEU A 27 12.33 -12.05 26.58
C LEU A 27 11.17 -12.85 27.11
N ASP A 28 10.19 -13.14 26.25
CA ASP A 28 8.97 -13.89 26.63
C ASP A 28 8.38 -14.64 25.45
N LEU A 29 7.65 -15.71 25.75
CA LEU A 29 6.78 -16.42 24.85
C LEU A 29 5.47 -16.72 25.56
N SER A 30 4.39 -16.13 25.09
CA SER A 30 3.03 -16.42 25.55
C SER A 30 2.26 -17.24 24.51
N ALA A 31 1.35 -18.10 24.98
CA ALA A 31 0.48 -18.87 24.11
C ALA A 31 -0.92 -18.96 24.71
N SER A 32 -1.95 -18.71 23.91
CA SER A 32 -3.35 -18.78 24.32
C SER A 32 -4.19 -19.47 23.27
N LEU A 33 -5.01 -20.43 23.70
CA LEU A 33 -5.95 -21.14 22.84
C LEU A 33 -7.20 -20.27 22.62
N VAL A 34 -7.50 -19.95 21.38
CA VAL A 34 -8.74 -19.31 20.95
C VAL A 34 -9.62 -20.37 20.32
N GLN A 35 -10.84 -20.53 20.82
CA GLN A 35 -11.77 -21.55 20.35
C GLN A 35 -13.02 -20.93 19.71
N ASN A 36 -13.56 -21.63 18.72
CA ASN A 36 -14.80 -21.27 18.04
C ASN A 36 -14.77 -19.84 17.45
N TYR A 37 -13.61 -19.43 16.95
CA TYR A 37 -13.44 -18.10 16.33
C TYR A 37 -14.22 -18.03 15.04
N SER A 38 -15.02 -16.96 14.90
CA SER A 38 -15.81 -16.70 13.71
C SER A 38 -15.71 -15.22 13.33
N ARG A 39 -15.53 -14.92 12.04
CA ARG A 39 -15.39 -13.56 11.54
C ARG A 39 -15.73 -13.49 10.06
N GLU A 40 -16.45 -12.44 9.66
CA GLU A 40 -16.55 -12.04 8.25
C GLU A 40 -15.37 -11.13 7.92
N VAL A 41 -14.68 -11.43 6.83
CA VAL A 41 -13.54 -10.66 6.33
C VAL A 41 -13.85 -10.22 4.91
N SER A 42 -14.01 -8.91 4.72
CA SER A 42 -14.24 -8.31 3.41
C SER A 42 -12.94 -8.20 2.63
N ASP A 43 -12.99 -8.40 1.33
CA ASP A 43 -11.93 -8.12 0.36
C ASP A 43 -11.43 -6.67 0.43
N GLN A 44 -12.31 -5.72 0.77
CA GLN A 44 -11.94 -4.31 1.01
C GLN A 44 -10.89 -4.12 2.12
N LEU A 45 -10.75 -5.09 3.03
CA LEU A 45 -9.79 -5.08 4.15
C LEU A 45 -8.85 -6.29 4.14
N PHE A 46 -9.06 -7.22 3.19
CA PHE A 46 -8.20 -8.39 2.96
C PHE A 46 -7.60 -8.29 1.55
N TYR A 47 -6.79 -7.29 1.38
CA TYR A 47 -6.18 -6.96 0.09
C TYR A 47 -5.50 -8.16 -0.55
N ASN A 48 -5.53 -8.27 -1.87
CA ASN A 48 -5.06 -9.40 -2.69
C ASN A 48 -5.93 -10.66 -2.64
N HIS A 49 -6.96 -10.73 -1.80
CA HIS A 49 -7.80 -11.90 -1.56
C HIS A 49 -9.29 -11.60 -1.75
N PRO A 50 -10.11 -12.61 -2.06
CA PRO A 50 -11.57 -12.47 -2.01
C PRO A 50 -12.06 -12.39 -0.57
N SER A 51 -13.28 -11.90 -0.38
CA SER A 51 -13.97 -11.96 0.92
C SER A 51 -14.10 -13.41 1.42
N ILE A 52 -13.97 -13.61 2.73
CA ILE A 52 -14.06 -14.93 3.35
C ILE A 52 -14.84 -14.90 4.66
N SER A 53 -15.64 -15.95 4.91
CA SER A 53 -16.39 -16.17 6.15
C SER A 53 -15.75 -17.29 6.97
N LEU A 54 -15.16 -16.95 8.11
CA LEU A 54 -14.61 -17.90 9.06
C LEU A 54 -15.71 -18.37 10.02
N LYS A 55 -15.77 -19.67 10.29
CA LYS A 55 -16.76 -20.23 11.24
C LYS A 55 -16.13 -21.31 12.11
N GLY A 56 -16.15 -21.07 13.43
CA GLY A 56 -15.79 -22.06 14.43
C GLY A 56 -14.35 -22.56 14.36
N ILE A 57 -13.39 -21.72 14.01
CA ILE A 57 -11.97 -22.10 13.89
C ILE A 57 -11.29 -22.03 15.26
N ASP A 58 -10.62 -23.12 15.64
CA ASP A 58 -9.73 -23.15 16.81
C ASP A 58 -8.30 -22.88 16.37
N TYR A 59 -7.60 -21.95 17.05
CA TYR A 59 -6.20 -21.65 16.79
C TYR A 59 -5.44 -21.32 18.08
N CYS A 60 -4.14 -21.54 18.04
CA CYS A 60 -3.23 -21.12 19.09
C CYS A 60 -2.64 -19.74 18.72
N ASN A 61 -2.90 -18.74 19.55
CA ASN A 61 -2.26 -17.44 19.44
C ASN A 61 -0.97 -17.45 20.24
N VAL A 62 0.17 -17.37 19.55
CA VAL A 62 1.51 -17.32 20.13
C VAL A 62 2.09 -15.93 19.91
N THR A 63 2.57 -15.29 20.98
CA THR A 63 3.32 -14.03 20.89
C THR A 63 4.73 -14.26 21.45
N VAL A 64 5.72 -13.94 20.65
CA VAL A 64 7.13 -13.90 21.05
C VAL A 64 7.54 -12.45 21.23
N THR A 65 8.06 -12.12 22.41
CA THR A 65 8.63 -10.81 22.73
C THR A 65 10.15 -10.92 22.77
N TYR A 66 10.84 -10.04 22.05
CA TYR A 66 12.30 -10.05 21.97
C TYR A 66 12.88 -8.62 21.95
N THR A 67 14.19 -8.53 22.12
CA THR A 67 14.95 -7.30 22.04
C THR A 67 16.27 -7.53 21.31
N HIS A 68 16.81 -6.47 20.71
CA HIS A 68 18.19 -6.44 20.25
C HIS A 68 19.07 -5.84 21.35
N PRO A 69 19.96 -6.60 21.97
CA PRO A 69 20.79 -6.10 23.06
C PRO A 69 21.53 -4.82 22.72
N GLY A 70 21.32 -3.77 23.51
CA GLY A 70 21.91 -2.45 23.32
C GLY A 70 21.09 -1.47 22.46
N GLN A 71 19.95 -1.89 21.88
CA GLN A 71 19.10 -1.00 21.07
C GLN A 71 17.94 -0.39 21.86
N ASN A 72 17.67 -0.91 23.06
CA ASN A 72 16.55 -0.49 23.93
C ASN A 72 15.19 -0.61 23.24
N ASP A 73 15.01 -1.63 22.42
CA ASP A 73 13.76 -1.99 21.76
C ASP A 73 13.05 -3.14 22.49
N THR A 74 11.77 -3.27 22.22
CA THR A 74 10.94 -4.42 22.65
C THR A 74 9.97 -4.70 21.52
N ILE A 75 10.16 -5.83 20.85
CA ILE A 75 9.44 -6.17 19.61
C ILE A 75 8.60 -7.42 19.85
N ASN A 76 7.38 -7.41 19.33
CA ASN A 76 6.48 -8.55 19.41
C ASN A 76 6.20 -9.12 18.02
N VAL A 77 6.32 -10.44 17.90
CA VAL A 77 5.85 -11.21 16.75
C VAL A 77 4.70 -12.08 17.21
N GLU A 78 3.54 -11.87 16.59
CA GLU A 78 2.33 -12.64 16.87
C GLU A 78 2.06 -13.64 15.75
N THR A 79 1.77 -14.90 16.11
CA THR A 79 1.56 -16.00 15.17
C THR A 79 0.33 -16.80 15.57
N TRP A 80 -0.64 -16.92 14.67
CA TRP A 80 -1.87 -17.70 14.83
C TRP A 80 -1.75 -19.04 14.13
N LEU A 81 -1.84 -20.13 14.90
CA LEU A 81 -1.59 -21.50 14.42
C LEU A 81 -2.90 -22.29 14.43
N PRO A 82 -3.52 -22.62 13.27
CA PRO A 82 -4.72 -23.46 13.21
C PRO A 82 -4.53 -24.81 13.92
N MET A 83 -5.48 -25.19 14.78
CA MET A 83 -5.39 -26.47 15.52
C MET A 83 -5.69 -27.70 14.64
N SER A 84 -6.51 -27.55 13.60
CA SER A 84 -6.97 -28.68 12.78
C SER A 84 -7.04 -28.40 11.27
N THR A 85 -6.99 -27.14 10.85
CA THR A 85 -7.20 -26.73 9.45
C THR A 85 -5.91 -26.31 8.73
N TRP A 86 -4.75 -26.51 9.33
CA TRP A 86 -3.49 -26.08 8.73
C TRP A 86 -3.23 -26.74 7.37
N ASN A 87 -3.04 -25.91 6.36
CA ASN A 87 -2.81 -26.31 4.96
C ASN A 87 -1.32 -26.58 4.63
N GLY A 88 -0.41 -26.50 5.63
CA GLY A 88 1.04 -26.66 5.44
C GLY A 88 1.77 -25.40 5.01
N ARG A 89 1.14 -24.23 5.06
CA ARG A 89 1.69 -22.96 4.61
C ARG A 89 1.69 -21.90 5.72
N LEU A 90 2.55 -20.89 5.53
CA LEU A 90 2.64 -19.68 6.38
C LEU A 90 2.30 -18.46 5.52
N GLN A 91 1.50 -17.54 6.05
CA GLN A 91 1.26 -16.23 5.47
C GLN A 91 1.59 -15.15 6.50
N ALA A 92 2.53 -14.28 6.16
CA ALA A 92 2.80 -13.06 6.91
C ALA A 92 2.00 -11.89 6.32
N VAL A 93 1.57 -10.98 7.18
CA VAL A 93 0.79 -9.80 6.80
C VAL A 93 1.46 -8.53 7.29
N GLY A 94 1.39 -7.48 6.47
CA GLY A 94 2.05 -6.21 6.71
C GLY A 94 1.27 -5.20 7.54
N GLY A 95 1.83 -4.00 7.64
CA GLY A 95 1.29 -2.84 8.32
C GLY A 95 0.62 -1.82 7.40
N GLY A 96 0.46 -0.59 7.90
CA GLY A 96 -0.12 0.54 7.17
C GLY A 96 0.35 1.89 7.73
N GLY A 97 0.61 2.88 6.88
CA GLY A 97 1.16 4.17 7.29
C GLY A 97 2.48 4.01 8.03
N TYR A 98 2.60 4.57 9.24
CA TYR A 98 3.78 4.43 10.11
C TYR A 98 3.69 3.23 11.07
N ILE A 99 2.86 2.23 10.79
CA ILE A 99 2.68 1.03 11.60
C ILE A 99 3.33 -0.17 10.90
N ALA A 100 4.15 -0.93 11.62
CA ALA A 100 4.79 -2.13 11.07
C ALA A 100 3.79 -3.31 10.94
N GLY A 101 2.84 -3.43 11.85
CA GLY A 101 1.79 -4.45 11.91
C GLY A 101 1.13 -4.49 13.29
N ARG A 102 0.45 -5.60 13.62
CA ARG A 102 -0.28 -5.80 14.89
C ARG A 102 -1.30 -4.69 15.19
N PHE A 103 -2.09 -4.31 14.19
CA PHE A 103 -3.17 -3.32 14.28
C PHE A 103 -4.44 -3.87 13.60
N PRO A 104 -5.57 -3.17 13.64
CA PRO A 104 -6.86 -3.71 13.18
C PRO A 104 -6.86 -4.31 11.79
N LEU A 105 -6.16 -3.70 10.81
CA LEU A 105 -6.09 -4.24 9.44
C LEU A 105 -5.22 -5.50 9.38
N SER A 106 -4.06 -5.54 10.08
CA SER A 106 -3.25 -6.77 10.16
C SER A 106 -4.05 -7.92 10.77
N TYR A 107 -4.81 -7.67 11.85
CA TYR A 107 -5.66 -8.71 12.46
C TYR A 107 -6.82 -9.15 11.56
N THR A 108 -7.30 -8.28 10.69
CA THR A 108 -8.29 -8.64 9.68
C THR A 108 -7.67 -9.55 8.62
N ALA A 109 -6.49 -9.20 8.12
CA ALA A 109 -5.75 -10.02 7.16
C ALA A 109 -5.31 -11.37 7.76
N MET A 110 -4.83 -11.39 9.03
CA MET A 110 -4.53 -12.64 9.73
C MET A 110 -5.75 -13.55 9.87
N ALA A 111 -6.92 -12.97 10.15
CA ALA A 111 -8.15 -13.75 10.21
C ALA A 111 -8.47 -14.35 8.84
N GLY A 112 -8.37 -13.59 7.75
CA GLY A 112 -8.54 -14.11 6.40
C GLY A 112 -7.59 -15.27 6.09
N ALA A 113 -6.29 -15.09 6.35
CA ALA A 113 -5.27 -16.13 6.18
C ALA A 113 -5.57 -17.39 7.01
N LEU A 114 -6.02 -17.22 8.26
CA LEU A 114 -6.46 -18.32 9.11
C LEU A 114 -7.64 -19.07 8.50
N GLY A 115 -8.61 -18.34 7.93
CA GLY A 115 -9.77 -18.90 7.22
C GLY A 115 -9.40 -19.74 6.01
N GLU A 116 -8.34 -19.34 5.29
CA GLU A 116 -7.76 -20.10 4.17
C GLU A 116 -6.86 -21.27 4.64
N GLY A 117 -6.71 -21.45 5.96
CA GLY A 117 -5.93 -22.54 6.55
C GLY A 117 -4.44 -22.26 6.70
N TYR A 118 -3.98 -21.03 6.51
CA TYR A 118 -2.59 -20.66 6.75
C TYR A 118 -2.29 -20.49 8.24
N VAL A 119 -1.05 -20.72 8.66
CA VAL A 119 -0.52 -20.01 9.82
C VAL A 119 -0.39 -18.55 9.43
N ALA A 120 -0.88 -17.65 10.27
CA ALA A 120 -0.81 -16.21 10.03
C ALA A 120 0.14 -15.52 11.02
N THR A 121 0.94 -14.55 10.57
CA THR A 121 1.88 -13.85 11.46
C THR A 121 2.00 -12.36 11.12
N THR A 122 2.29 -11.54 12.16
CA THR A 122 2.54 -10.10 12.05
C THR A 122 3.49 -9.64 13.16
N THR A 123 4.15 -8.49 12.98
CA THR A 123 5.00 -7.85 13.99
C THR A 123 4.62 -6.40 14.23
N ASP A 124 4.82 -5.87 15.44
CA ASP A 124 4.69 -4.44 15.72
C ASP A 124 5.98 -3.65 15.45
N GLY A 125 7.08 -4.33 15.12
CA GLY A 125 8.39 -3.70 14.93
C GLY A 125 8.93 -2.95 16.14
N GLY A 126 8.30 -3.12 17.33
CA GLY A 126 8.64 -2.40 18.55
C GLY A 126 8.25 -0.92 18.55
N ILE A 127 7.40 -0.49 17.60
CA ILE A 127 6.98 0.91 17.42
C ILE A 127 5.50 1.15 17.75
N GLY A 128 4.80 0.10 18.15
CA GLY A 128 3.38 0.16 18.51
C GLY A 128 2.45 0.26 17.29
N SER A 129 1.24 0.79 17.49
CA SER A 129 0.16 0.82 16.50
C SER A 129 -0.40 2.23 16.24
N SER A 130 0.41 3.28 16.45
CA SER A 130 0.02 4.65 16.12
C SER A 130 0.22 4.94 14.64
N TYR A 131 -0.78 5.50 13.97
CA TYR A 131 -0.70 5.91 12.56
C TYR A 131 0.32 7.02 12.29
N VAL A 132 0.68 7.78 13.32
CA VAL A 132 1.69 8.84 13.29
C VAL A 132 2.93 8.40 14.07
N PRO A 133 4.14 8.80 13.66
CA PRO A 133 5.38 8.31 14.25
C PRO A 133 5.80 9.01 15.55
N ASP A 134 4.99 9.96 16.06
CA ASP A 134 5.26 10.74 17.28
C ASP A 134 5.80 9.92 18.45
N PRO A 135 5.22 8.74 18.79
CA PRO A 135 5.66 8.01 19.97
C PRO A 135 7.04 7.39 19.87
N TRP A 136 7.58 7.25 18.64
CA TRP A 136 8.79 6.46 18.43
C TRP A 136 9.85 7.13 17.53
N ALA A 137 9.50 8.18 16.77
CA ALA A 137 10.39 8.77 15.77
C ALA A 137 11.63 9.41 16.36
N LEU A 138 11.52 10.06 17.52
CA LEU A 138 12.61 10.79 18.16
C LEU A 138 12.94 10.23 19.55
N ASN A 139 14.24 10.12 19.85
CA ASN A 139 14.72 9.94 21.22
C ASN A 139 14.63 11.25 22.01
N SER A 140 14.80 12.38 21.32
CA SER A 140 14.64 13.75 21.81
C SER A 140 14.62 14.72 20.61
N PRO A 141 14.20 15.99 20.75
CA PRO A 141 14.31 16.97 19.68
C PRO A 141 15.74 16.98 19.07
N GLY A 142 15.81 16.92 17.74
CA GLY A 142 17.08 16.84 16.98
C GLY A 142 17.67 15.44 16.84
N ASN A 143 17.14 14.42 17.53
CA ASN A 143 17.74 13.08 17.58
C ASN A 143 16.74 11.98 17.18
N VAL A 144 16.82 11.53 15.93
CA VAL A 144 15.98 10.44 15.41
C VAL A 144 16.30 9.12 16.12
N ASN A 145 15.27 8.35 16.46
CA ASN A 145 15.40 6.97 16.92
C ASN A 145 15.69 6.05 15.72
N LEU A 146 16.97 5.96 15.35
CA LEU A 146 17.40 5.22 14.17
C LEU A 146 17.14 3.71 14.29
N TYR A 147 17.19 3.14 15.49
CA TYR A 147 16.89 1.72 15.69
C TYR A 147 15.41 1.41 15.43
N ALA A 148 14.50 2.25 15.95
CA ALA A 148 13.09 2.14 15.65
C ALA A 148 12.79 2.30 14.15
N LEU A 149 13.47 3.26 13.47
CA LEU A 149 13.33 3.44 12.03
C LEU A 149 13.89 2.26 11.23
N GLN A 150 14.99 1.62 11.65
CA GLN A 150 15.51 0.40 11.04
C GLN A 150 14.57 -0.80 11.25
N ASN A 151 13.98 -0.94 12.42
CA ASN A 151 12.97 -1.94 12.71
C ASN A 151 11.73 -1.75 11.83
N PHE A 152 11.23 -0.52 11.72
CA PHE A 152 10.16 -0.15 10.79
C PHE A 152 10.53 -0.43 9.33
N GLY A 153 11.77 -0.10 8.96
CA GLY A 153 12.27 -0.20 7.59
C GLY A 153 12.40 -1.65 7.12
N SER A 154 13.08 -2.50 7.88
CA SER A 154 13.49 -3.82 7.38
C SER A 154 13.76 -4.87 8.46
N VAL A 155 14.40 -4.54 9.59
CA VAL A 155 14.97 -5.53 10.51
C VAL A 155 13.88 -6.42 11.10
N SER A 156 12.83 -5.82 11.67
CA SER A 156 11.74 -6.58 12.29
C SER A 156 10.97 -7.49 11.32
N LEU A 157 11.02 -7.21 10.02
CA LEU A 157 10.36 -8.02 8.98
C LEU A 157 11.07 -9.35 8.78
N ASN A 158 12.40 -9.34 8.75
CA ASN A 158 13.21 -10.56 8.69
C ASN A 158 13.07 -11.37 9.96
N ASP A 159 13.12 -10.72 11.12
CA ASP A 159 12.96 -11.35 12.43
C ASP A 159 11.60 -12.05 12.54
N GLN A 160 10.53 -11.39 12.09
CA GLN A 160 9.19 -11.99 11.99
C GLN A 160 9.21 -13.28 11.19
N SER A 161 9.86 -13.29 10.02
CA SER A 161 9.96 -14.47 9.18
C SER A 161 10.68 -15.62 9.90
N ILE A 162 11.83 -15.34 10.53
CA ILE A 162 12.63 -16.32 11.24
C ILE A 162 11.86 -16.88 12.45
N ILE A 163 11.31 -16.00 13.27
CA ILE A 163 10.55 -16.38 14.48
C ILE A 163 9.33 -17.22 14.10
N ALA A 164 8.51 -16.76 13.15
CA ALA A 164 7.30 -17.47 12.74
C ALA A 164 7.62 -18.86 12.17
N LYS A 165 8.65 -18.99 11.31
CA LYS A 165 9.09 -20.29 10.78
C LYS A 165 9.57 -21.24 11.87
N ASN A 166 10.28 -20.73 12.89
CA ASN A 166 10.69 -21.53 14.06
C ASN A 166 9.48 -22.01 14.87
N ILE A 167 8.51 -21.11 15.13
CA ILE A 167 7.28 -21.45 15.86
C ILE A 167 6.47 -22.52 15.10
N VAL A 168 6.27 -22.35 13.78
CA VAL A 168 5.59 -23.35 12.93
C VAL A 168 6.25 -24.72 13.05
N LYS A 169 7.58 -24.76 12.88
CA LYS A 169 8.34 -26.01 12.95
C LYS A 169 8.21 -26.67 14.33
N SER A 170 8.29 -25.89 15.40
CA SER A 170 8.18 -26.41 16.77
C SER A 170 6.78 -26.91 17.10
N PHE A 171 5.75 -26.17 16.67
CA PHE A 171 4.35 -26.47 16.97
C PHE A 171 3.81 -27.68 16.20
N TYR A 172 4.10 -27.79 14.90
CA TYR A 172 3.61 -28.90 14.06
C TYR A 172 4.62 -30.04 13.89
N GLY A 173 5.86 -29.92 14.41
CA GLY A 173 6.94 -30.89 14.23
C GLY A 173 7.51 -30.91 12.79
N GLN A 174 7.10 -30.00 11.92
CA GLN A 174 7.57 -29.86 10.55
C GLN A 174 7.52 -28.39 10.11
N PRO A 175 8.40 -27.94 9.21
CA PRO A 175 8.35 -26.59 8.68
C PRO A 175 7.13 -26.39 7.78
N ALA A 176 6.74 -25.13 7.55
CA ALA A 176 5.84 -24.79 6.45
C ALA A 176 6.49 -25.21 5.13
N LYS A 177 5.68 -25.77 4.23
CA LYS A 177 6.12 -26.18 2.91
C LYS A 177 6.42 -24.97 2.02
N TYR A 178 5.57 -23.95 2.16
CA TYR A 178 5.72 -22.66 1.50
C TYR A 178 5.38 -21.53 2.46
N SER A 179 5.99 -20.39 2.25
CA SER A 179 5.80 -19.18 3.04
C SER A 179 5.52 -17.99 2.11
N TYR A 180 4.52 -17.19 2.47
CA TYR A 180 4.03 -16.08 1.68
C TYR A 180 3.98 -14.79 2.48
N TRP A 181 4.13 -13.67 1.78
CA TRP A 181 3.82 -12.33 2.26
C TRP A 181 2.59 -11.79 1.54
N SER A 182 1.69 -11.12 2.26
CA SER A 182 0.58 -10.36 1.68
C SER A 182 0.47 -8.99 2.36
N GLY A 183 0.49 -7.92 1.56
CA GLY A 183 0.35 -6.56 2.07
C GLY A 183 0.05 -5.55 0.98
N CYS A 184 -0.50 -4.40 1.39
CA CYS A 184 -0.74 -3.25 0.55
C CYS A 184 -0.18 -1.98 1.22
N SER A 185 0.11 -0.91 0.46
CA SER A 185 0.60 0.34 1.04
C SER A 185 1.96 0.17 1.73
N GLN A 186 2.06 0.52 3.01
CA GLN A 186 3.22 0.18 3.83
C GLN A 186 3.49 -1.34 3.81
N GLY A 187 2.45 -2.18 3.86
CA GLY A 187 2.59 -3.63 3.74
C GLY A 187 3.13 -4.07 2.37
N GLY A 188 2.81 -3.34 1.31
CA GLY A 188 3.41 -3.49 -0.02
C GLY A 188 4.89 -3.13 -0.01
N ARG A 189 5.26 -1.97 0.58
CA ARG A 189 6.67 -1.57 0.77
C ARG A 189 7.46 -2.65 1.53
N GLN A 190 6.89 -3.16 2.61
CA GLN A 190 7.52 -4.22 3.41
C GLN A 190 7.79 -5.48 2.58
N GLY A 191 6.84 -5.88 1.72
CA GLY A 191 7.04 -6.99 0.79
C GLY A 191 8.21 -6.77 -0.17
N PHE A 192 8.32 -5.57 -0.76
CA PHE A 192 9.46 -5.22 -1.60
C PHE A 192 10.78 -5.14 -0.83
N MET A 193 10.76 -4.62 0.40
CA MET A 193 11.96 -4.61 1.24
C MET A 193 12.45 -6.02 1.57
N LEU A 194 11.53 -6.97 1.78
CA LEU A 194 11.86 -8.37 1.97
C LEU A 194 12.50 -8.96 0.70
N ALA A 195 11.93 -8.70 -0.48
CA ALA A 195 12.52 -9.15 -1.74
C ALA A 195 13.93 -8.57 -1.97
N GLN A 196 14.15 -7.29 -1.64
CA GLN A 196 15.44 -6.61 -1.83
C GLN A 196 16.51 -7.09 -0.86
N ARG A 197 16.19 -7.21 0.44
CA ARG A 197 17.21 -7.43 1.49
C ARG A 197 17.24 -8.83 2.07
N TYR A 198 16.13 -9.55 2.01
CA TYR A 198 15.96 -10.85 2.64
C TYR A 198 15.30 -11.84 1.67
N PRO A 199 15.98 -12.13 0.54
CA PRO A 199 15.39 -12.87 -0.57
C PRO A 199 14.90 -14.27 -0.20
N ASP A 200 15.44 -14.87 0.86
CA ASP A 200 15.05 -16.21 1.37
C ASP A 200 13.88 -16.15 2.38
N ALA A 201 13.37 -14.94 2.68
CA ALA A 201 12.34 -14.80 3.72
C ALA A 201 11.01 -15.45 3.32
N TYR A 202 10.59 -15.33 2.07
CA TYR A 202 9.32 -15.86 1.57
C TYR A 202 9.45 -16.39 0.15
N ASP A 203 8.70 -17.47 -0.16
CA ASP A 203 8.65 -18.07 -1.49
C ASP A 203 7.80 -17.23 -2.47
N GLY A 204 6.81 -16.52 -1.96
CA GLY A 204 5.94 -15.66 -2.74
C GLY A 204 5.55 -14.38 -2.00
N ILE A 205 5.49 -13.26 -2.73
CA ILE A 205 5.17 -11.94 -2.20
C ILE A 205 4.06 -11.30 -3.04
N ALA A 206 2.89 -11.04 -2.42
CA ALA A 206 1.84 -10.17 -2.94
C ALA A 206 1.96 -8.80 -2.26
N ALA A 207 2.44 -7.79 -2.99
CA ALA A 207 2.84 -6.49 -2.45
C ALA A 207 2.19 -5.36 -3.25
N SER A 208 0.92 -5.02 -2.95
CA SER A 208 0.10 -4.12 -3.74
C SER A 208 0.22 -2.66 -3.32
N ALA A 209 -0.03 -1.72 -4.26
CA ALA A 209 0.07 -0.27 -4.08
C ALA A 209 1.23 0.13 -3.16
N PRO A 210 2.48 -0.31 -3.46
CA PRO A 210 3.58 -0.28 -2.50
C PRO A 210 4.06 1.15 -2.22
N ALA A 211 4.24 1.47 -0.94
CA ALA A 211 4.75 2.75 -0.45
C ALA A 211 6.29 2.82 -0.52
N PHE A 212 6.89 2.40 -1.61
CA PHE A 212 8.33 2.47 -1.78
C PHE A 212 8.79 3.83 -2.34
N ASN A 213 10.12 4.00 -2.54
CA ASN A 213 10.72 5.32 -2.73
C ASN A 213 10.26 6.28 -1.63
N TRP A 214 10.30 5.80 -0.37
CA TRP A 214 9.75 6.50 0.79
C TRP A 214 10.31 7.91 0.95
N GLY A 215 11.61 8.07 0.68
CA GLY A 215 12.32 9.35 0.78
C GLY A 215 11.80 10.41 -0.19
N GLU A 216 11.21 10.00 -1.30
CA GLU A 216 10.66 10.86 -2.35
C GLU A 216 9.14 11.01 -2.22
N PHE A 217 8.41 9.88 -2.17
CA PHE A 217 6.96 9.95 -2.24
C PHE A 217 6.32 10.57 -1.00
N VAL A 218 6.87 10.32 0.20
CA VAL A 218 6.24 10.82 1.42
C VAL A 218 6.34 12.33 1.55
N PRO A 219 7.50 13.00 1.34
CA PRO A 219 7.52 14.46 1.25
C PRO A 219 6.68 14.98 0.08
N ALA A 220 6.60 14.27 -1.08
CA ALA A 220 5.76 14.67 -2.20
C ALA A 220 4.27 14.79 -1.82
N ALA A 221 3.78 13.98 -0.89
CA ALA A 221 2.41 14.06 -0.37
C ALA A 221 2.07 15.41 0.30
N SER A 222 3.08 16.21 0.68
CA SER A 222 2.88 17.56 1.24
C SER A 222 2.81 18.66 0.18
N TRP A 223 3.13 18.37 -1.08
CA TRP A 223 3.34 19.39 -2.12
C TRP A 223 2.14 20.31 -2.32
N ALA A 224 0.94 19.76 -2.51
CA ALA A 224 -0.27 20.56 -2.71
C ALA A 224 -0.55 21.50 -1.51
N GLN A 225 -0.37 21.01 -0.29
CA GLN A 225 -0.55 21.80 0.93
C GLN A 225 0.48 22.94 1.03
N VAL A 226 1.75 22.65 0.76
CA VAL A 226 2.81 23.67 0.74
C VAL A 226 2.50 24.74 -0.30
N MET A 227 2.04 24.37 -1.50
CA MET A 227 1.71 25.34 -2.54
C MET A 227 0.47 26.16 -2.20
N MET A 228 -0.53 25.57 -1.54
CA MET A 228 -1.69 26.32 -1.04
C MET A 228 -1.27 27.37 0.00
N GLU A 229 -0.38 27.03 0.94
CA GLU A 229 0.14 27.97 1.93
C GLU A 229 0.98 29.09 1.27
N LEU A 230 1.90 28.74 0.36
CA LEU A 230 2.77 29.71 -0.32
C LEU A 230 2.00 30.70 -1.19
N THR A 231 0.88 30.27 -1.76
CA THR A 231 0.04 31.10 -2.63
C THR A 231 -1.13 31.77 -1.91
N GLY A 232 -1.48 31.30 -0.71
CA GLY A 232 -2.68 31.72 0.03
C GLY A 232 -3.97 31.30 -0.67
N GLN A 233 -3.96 30.22 -1.45
CA GLN A 233 -5.08 29.76 -2.28
C GLN A 233 -5.55 28.39 -1.83
N PHE A 234 -6.79 28.31 -1.34
CA PHE A 234 -7.37 27.08 -0.78
C PHE A 234 -8.70 26.78 -1.48
N PRO A 235 -8.68 26.06 -2.63
CA PRO A 235 -9.90 25.72 -3.36
C PRO A 235 -10.77 24.78 -2.54
N ARG A 236 -12.10 24.81 -2.79
CA ARG A 236 -13.04 23.90 -2.15
C ARG A 236 -12.88 22.50 -2.75
N LYS A 237 -13.14 21.47 -1.92
CA LYS A 237 -13.18 20.09 -2.39
C LYS A 237 -14.08 19.93 -3.63
N CYS A 238 -15.28 20.51 -3.65
CA CYS A 238 -16.21 20.40 -4.78
C CYS A 238 -15.67 20.99 -6.09
N GLU A 239 -14.77 21.97 -6.05
CA GLU A 239 -14.14 22.51 -7.25
C GLU A 239 -13.12 21.50 -7.81
N LEU A 240 -12.33 20.88 -6.93
CA LEU A 240 -11.37 19.83 -7.31
C LEU A 240 -12.07 18.57 -7.80
N ASP A 241 -13.15 18.15 -7.13
CA ASP A 241 -13.98 17.00 -7.54
C ASP A 241 -14.54 17.24 -8.96
N ALA A 242 -15.08 18.43 -9.23
CA ALA A 242 -15.61 18.76 -10.55
C ALA A 242 -14.55 18.78 -11.66
N ILE A 243 -13.30 19.14 -11.33
CA ILE A 243 -12.17 19.05 -12.26
C ILE A 243 -11.81 17.59 -12.51
N THR A 244 -11.76 16.75 -11.48
CA THR A 244 -11.52 15.30 -11.59
C THR A 244 -12.62 14.62 -12.43
N ASP A 245 -13.89 14.91 -12.15
CA ASP A 245 -15.04 14.36 -12.90
C ASP A 245 -14.99 14.75 -14.37
N ALA A 246 -14.59 16.00 -14.66
CA ALA A 246 -14.43 16.46 -16.03
C ALA A 246 -13.26 15.76 -16.75
N ALA A 247 -12.16 15.50 -16.06
CA ALA A 247 -11.03 14.74 -16.61
C ALA A 247 -11.43 13.29 -16.92
N VAL A 248 -12.19 12.65 -16.04
CA VAL A 248 -12.74 11.31 -16.31
C VAL A 248 -13.66 11.34 -17.53
N ALA A 249 -14.60 12.28 -17.59
CA ALA A 249 -15.54 12.37 -18.71
C ALA A 249 -14.85 12.62 -20.08
N ASP A 250 -13.73 13.34 -20.09
CA ASP A 250 -12.95 13.63 -21.31
C ASP A 250 -12.07 12.46 -21.74
N CYS A 251 -11.50 11.73 -20.79
CA CYS A 251 -10.48 10.72 -21.04
C CYS A 251 -11.02 9.27 -21.07
N ASP A 252 -12.12 8.97 -20.39
CA ASP A 252 -12.76 7.64 -20.37
C ASP A 252 -13.00 7.08 -21.80
N PRO A 253 -13.57 7.84 -22.76
CA PRO A 253 -13.84 7.29 -24.09
C PRO A 253 -12.61 7.01 -24.96
N LEU A 254 -11.40 7.40 -24.52
CA LEU A 254 -10.18 7.33 -25.33
C LEU A 254 -9.65 5.91 -25.57
N ASP A 255 -10.02 4.96 -24.72
CA ASP A 255 -9.71 3.53 -24.89
C ASP A 255 -10.77 2.79 -25.76
N GLY A 256 -11.85 3.49 -26.18
CA GLY A 256 -12.93 2.98 -27.01
C GLY A 256 -14.13 2.45 -26.21
N VAL A 257 -14.14 2.61 -24.91
CA VAL A 257 -15.25 2.24 -24.01
C VAL A 257 -15.61 3.44 -23.14
N THR A 258 -16.88 3.56 -22.77
CA THR A 258 -17.31 4.59 -21.81
C THR A 258 -17.90 3.85 -20.61
N ASP A 259 -17.07 3.62 -19.60
CA ASP A 259 -17.40 2.85 -18.41
C ASP A 259 -17.04 3.56 -17.09
N GLY A 260 -16.62 4.85 -17.18
CA GLY A 260 -16.25 5.68 -16.03
C GLY A 260 -14.80 5.49 -15.60
N LEU A 261 -13.96 4.79 -16.39
CA LEU A 261 -12.56 4.52 -16.05
C LEU A 261 -11.62 5.13 -17.07
N ILE A 262 -10.51 5.71 -16.62
CA ILE A 262 -9.40 6.07 -17.48
C ILE A 262 -8.44 4.88 -17.57
N SER A 263 -8.62 4.03 -18.59
CA SER A 263 -7.78 2.83 -18.78
C SER A 263 -6.49 3.12 -19.55
N ASP A 264 -6.43 4.23 -20.29
CA ASP A 264 -5.23 4.67 -21.01
C ASP A 264 -4.80 6.09 -20.60
N LEU A 265 -4.08 6.18 -19.48
CA LEU A 265 -3.55 7.45 -18.98
C LEU A 265 -2.62 8.16 -19.98
N ALA A 266 -1.92 7.42 -20.85
CA ALA A 266 -1.02 8.01 -21.82
C ALA A 266 -1.77 8.74 -22.96
N ALA A 267 -3.01 8.34 -23.23
CA ALA A 267 -3.88 9.00 -24.21
C ALA A 267 -4.59 10.25 -23.63
N CYS A 268 -4.66 10.36 -22.30
CA CYS A 268 -5.33 11.45 -21.61
C CYS A 268 -4.44 12.71 -21.53
N SER A 269 -4.98 13.85 -21.92
CA SER A 269 -4.28 15.15 -21.86
C SER A 269 -5.22 16.27 -21.43
N PHE A 270 -6.00 16.03 -20.37
CA PHE A 270 -7.00 16.97 -19.87
C PHE A 270 -6.35 18.23 -19.29
N ASP A 271 -6.90 19.41 -19.68
CA ASP A 271 -6.50 20.71 -19.15
C ASP A 271 -7.44 21.15 -18.00
N PRO A 272 -6.98 21.19 -16.72
CA PRO A 272 -7.81 21.58 -15.60
C PRO A 272 -8.33 23.01 -15.70
N PHE A 273 -7.63 23.91 -16.43
CA PHE A 273 -8.06 25.28 -16.62
C PHE A 273 -9.30 25.41 -17.51
N SER A 274 -9.65 24.37 -18.28
CA SER A 274 -10.89 24.31 -19.06
C SER A 274 -12.15 24.39 -18.19
N MET A 275 -12.02 24.11 -16.90
CA MET A 275 -13.11 24.19 -15.93
C MET A 275 -13.21 25.54 -15.23
N VAL A 276 -12.18 26.38 -15.28
CA VAL A 276 -12.18 27.71 -14.61
C VAL A 276 -13.30 28.59 -15.17
N GLY A 277 -14.07 29.20 -14.28
CA GLY A 277 -15.21 30.03 -14.62
C GLY A 277 -16.53 29.28 -14.84
N LYS A 278 -16.53 27.93 -14.87
CA LYS A 278 -17.77 27.15 -14.91
C LYS A 278 -18.47 27.16 -13.57
N VAL A 279 -19.79 27.18 -13.59
CA VAL A 279 -20.63 27.11 -12.40
C VAL A 279 -20.95 25.64 -12.11
N ILE A 280 -20.73 25.21 -10.88
CA ILE A 280 -20.98 23.85 -10.38
C ILE A 280 -21.85 23.89 -9.14
N ASN A 281 -22.63 22.85 -8.89
CA ASN A 281 -23.34 22.69 -7.61
C ASN A 281 -22.35 22.22 -6.54
N CYS A 282 -22.28 22.96 -5.44
CA CYS A 282 -21.42 22.66 -4.29
C CYS A 282 -22.25 22.56 -3.01
N THR A 283 -22.71 21.35 -2.69
CA THR A 283 -23.57 21.11 -1.52
C THR A 283 -22.92 21.60 -0.23
N SER A 284 -21.62 21.44 -0.07
CA SER A 284 -20.87 21.91 1.11
C SER A 284 -20.82 23.45 1.23
N ALA A 285 -21.02 24.16 0.13
CA ALA A 285 -21.12 25.63 0.11
C ALA A 285 -22.58 26.13 0.24
N GLY A 286 -23.56 25.21 0.22
CA GLY A 286 -24.98 25.54 0.26
C GLY A 286 -25.60 25.98 -1.05
N GLY A 287 -24.92 25.80 -2.19
CA GLY A 287 -25.40 26.21 -3.52
C GLY A 287 -24.31 26.22 -4.58
N ASP A 288 -24.61 26.92 -5.66
CA ASP A 288 -23.69 27.01 -6.80
C ASP A 288 -22.43 27.82 -6.45
N VAL A 289 -21.28 27.33 -6.94
CA VAL A 289 -20.00 28.04 -6.90
C VAL A 289 -19.38 28.07 -8.30
N THR A 290 -18.53 29.05 -8.53
CA THR A 290 -17.74 29.14 -9.76
C THR A 290 -16.37 28.54 -9.52
N VAL A 291 -15.95 27.60 -10.36
CA VAL A 291 -14.61 26.99 -10.30
C VAL A 291 -13.56 28.09 -10.43
N SER A 292 -12.71 28.21 -9.43
CA SER A 292 -11.67 29.24 -9.35
C SER A 292 -10.42 28.87 -10.15
N SER A 293 -9.59 29.87 -10.49
CA SER A 293 -8.24 29.60 -11.04
C SER A 293 -7.37 28.84 -10.05
N ALA A 294 -7.55 29.09 -8.74
CA ALA A 294 -6.88 28.36 -7.66
C ALA A 294 -7.15 26.84 -7.75
N ALA A 295 -8.38 26.43 -8.06
CA ALA A 295 -8.71 25.01 -8.24
C ALA A 295 -7.97 24.40 -9.44
N GLY A 296 -7.90 25.13 -10.56
CA GLY A 296 -7.11 24.71 -11.73
C GLY A 296 -5.62 24.58 -11.42
N ASP A 297 -5.04 25.58 -10.74
CA ASP A 297 -3.64 25.57 -10.35
C ASP A 297 -3.32 24.39 -9.40
N ILE A 298 -4.14 24.19 -8.36
CA ILE A 298 -3.92 23.09 -7.39
C ILE A 298 -4.13 21.72 -8.02
N ALA A 299 -5.13 21.55 -8.89
CA ALA A 299 -5.30 20.30 -9.62
C ALA A 299 -4.08 20.00 -10.51
N ASN A 300 -3.63 20.98 -11.29
CA ASN A 300 -2.48 20.82 -12.17
C ASN A 300 -1.21 20.43 -11.42
N LEU A 301 -0.88 21.13 -10.33
CA LEU A 301 0.33 20.84 -9.57
C LEU A 301 0.25 19.52 -8.80
N THR A 302 -0.95 19.05 -8.43
CA THR A 302 -1.15 17.76 -7.77
C THR A 302 -0.97 16.61 -8.76
N TRP A 303 -1.45 16.74 -10.00
CA TRP A 303 -1.26 15.75 -11.06
C TRP A 303 0.18 15.73 -11.60
N THR A 304 0.83 16.89 -11.72
CA THR A 304 2.21 16.97 -12.23
C THR A 304 3.27 16.62 -11.18
N GLY A 305 2.91 16.69 -9.89
CA GLY A 305 3.81 16.43 -8.76
C GLY A 305 4.80 17.55 -8.47
N PRO A 306 5.58 17.41 -7.38
CA PRO A 306 6.50 18.44 -6.93
C PRO A 306 7.62 18.73 -7.92
N ARG A 307 7.96 20.02 -8.02
CA ARG A 307 9.02 20.54 -8.87
C ARG A 307 9.88 21.52 -8.08
N LYS A 308 11.16 21.68 -8.49
CA LYS A 308 12.00 22.80 -8.05
C LYS A 308 11.49 24.12 -8.63
N ALA A 309 11.96 25.25 -8.11
CA ALA A 309 11.59 26.57 -8.60
C ALA A 309 11.95 26.80 -10.11
N ASN A 310 12.94 26.09 -10.63
CA ASN A 310 13.33 26.11 -12.03
C ASN A 310 12.55 25.12 -12.92
N GLY A 311 11.56 24.39 -12.35
CA GLY A 311 10.75 23.39 -13.03
C GLY A 311 11.30 21.96 -13.05
N ASP A 312 12.51 21.72 -12.53
CA ASP A 312 13.08 20.37 -12.47
C ASP A 312 12.20 19.42 -11.65
N PHE A 313 12.09 18.18 -12.12
CA PHE A 313 11.36 17.11 -11.50
C PHE A 313 11.90 16.75 -10.12
N LEU A 314 11.00 16.55 -9.16
CA LEU A 314 11.30 15.97 -7.85
C LEU A 314 10.66 14.62 -7.69
N TRP A 315 9.33 14.52 -7.91
CA TRP A 315 8.58 13.26 -7.85
C TRP A 315 7.27 13.32 -8.64
N TYR A 316 6.62 12.18 -8.78
CA TYR A 316 5.34 12.02 -9.45
C TYR A 316 4.19 12.60 -8.62
N GLY A 317 3.17 13.12 -9.28
CA GLY A 317 1.86 13.40 -8.72
C GLY A 317 0.92 12.20 -8.88
N VAL A 318 -0.30 12.33 -8.35
CA VAL A 318 -1.39 11.37 -8.57
C VAL A 318 -1.94 11.50 -9.99
N ASP A 319 -2.69 10.50 -10.47
CA ASP A 319 -3.25 10.53 -11.82
C ASP A 319 -4.64 11.19 -11.86
N TYR A 320 -5.15 11.42 -13.08
CA TYR A 320 -6.35 12.22 -13.35
C TYR A 320 -7.63 11.73 -12.66
N GLN A 321 -7.76 10.42 -12.41
CA GLN A 321 -8.95 9.85 -11.77
C GLN A 321 -8.85 9.82 -10.23
N ALA A 322 -7.68 10.15 -9.66
CA ALA A 322 -7.49 10.20 -8.23
C ALA A 322 -8.28 11.36 -7.60
N GLN A 323 -8.93 11.12 -6.46
CA GLN A 323 -9.64 12.15 -5.71
C GLN A 323 -8.64 13.08 -5.01
N LEU A 324 -8.42 14.27 -5.59
CA LEU A 324 -7.36 15.20 -5.16
C LEU A 324 -7.50 15.66 -3.70
N ALA A 325 -8.74 15.83 -3.24
CA ALA A 325 -9.06 16.20 -1.86
C ALA A 325 -9.46 15.00 -0.98
N GLY A 326 -9.26 13.76 -1.46
CA GLY A 326 -9.64 12.52 -0.80
C GLY A 326 -11.14 12.25 -0.82
N ALA A 327 -11.52 10.98 -0.96
CA ALA A 327 -12.92 10.55 -0.92
C ALA A 327 -13.35 10.22 0.51
N ASP A 328 -12.55 9.47 1.25
CA ASP A 328 -12.84 9.02 2.62
C ASP A 328 -11.54 8.78 3.41
N ALA A 329 -11.23 9.67 4.32
CA ALA A 329 -10.07 9.53 5.21
C ALA A 329 -10.15 8.27 6.10
N ALA A 330 -11.35 7.79 6.44
CA ALA A 330 -11.53 6.57 7.23
C ALA A 330 -11.20 5.31 6.42
N ALA A 331 -11.34 5.35 5.09
CA ALA A 331 -10.94 4.28 4.18
C ALA A 331 -9.47 4.37 3.74
N GLY A 332 -8.70 5.37 4.22
CA GLY A 332 -7.30 5.57 3.85
C GLY A 332 -7.08 6.43 2.60
N ASP A 333 -8.15 6.91 1.96
CA ASP A 333 -8.08 7.85 0.84
C ASP A 333 -8.03 9.29 1.36
N ILE A 334 -6.81 9.78 1.58
CA ILE A 334 -6.55 11.02 2.34
C ILE A 334 -6.41 12.24 1.40
N GLY A 335 -6.17 12.05 0.11
CA GLY A 335 -5.99 13.13 -0.87
C GLY A 335 -4.91 14.17 -0.51
N TYR A 336 -4.22 14.70 -1.49
CA TYR A 336 -3.11 15.65 -1.27
C TYR A 336 -3.57 17.10 -1.11
N ALA A 337 -4.73 17.45 -1.71
CA ALA A 337 -5.23 18.82 -1.79
C ALA A 337 -6.48 19.07 -0.94
N SER A 338 -6.61 18.35 0.18
CA SER A 338 -7.76 18.53 1.09
C SER A 338 -7.78 19.91 1.73
N THR A 339 -8.97 20.48 1.85
CA THR A 339 -9.23 21.75 2.55
C THR A 339 -10.43 21.66 3.47
N THR A 340 -10.41 22.43 4.55
CA THR A 340 -11.56 22.62 5.43
C THR A 340 -12.09 24.03 5.29
N CYS A 341 -13.38 24.15 4.98
CA CYS A 341 -14.04 25.45 4.78
C CYS A 341 -15.01 25.75 5.91
N SER A 342 -14.94 26.96 6.45
CA SER A 342 -15.90 27.49 7.43
C SER A 342 -17.19 27.94 6.77
N SER A 343 -18.24 28.15 7.57
CA SER A 343 -19.58 28.58 7.10
C SER A 343 -19.60 29.96 6.41
N ASN A 344 -18.58 30.81 6.68
CA ASN A 344 -18.43 32.11 6.01
C ASN A 344 -17.72 32.00 4.66
N GLY A 345 -17.31 30.80 4.24
CA GLY A 345 -16.67 30.55 2.97
C GLY A 345 -15.14 30.58 2.97
N THR A 346 -14.49 30.88 4.10
CA THR A 346 -13.03 30.82 4.21
C THR A 346 -12.57 29.39 4.34
N CYS A 347 -11.62 28.99 3.48
CA CYS A 347 -10.99 27.65 3.50
C CYS A 347 -9.54 27.73 3.96
N VAL A 348 -9.05 26.66 4.57
CA VAL A 348 -7.66 26.44 5.00
C VAL A 348 -7.22 25.05 4.60
N GLY A 349 -5.92 24.82 4.50
CA GLY A 349 -5.36 23.50 4.22
C GLY A 349 -5.73 22.46 5.30
N ALA A 350 -5.88 21.22 4.86
CA ALA A 350 -6.14 20.06 5.72
C ALA A 350 -5.21 18.90 5.30
N PRO A 351 -3.93 18.92 5.71
CA PRO A 351 -2.92 17.96 5.27
C PRO A 351 -3.27 16.54 5.73
N ASN A 352 -2.87 15.56 4.94
CA ASN A 352 -3.11 14.14 5.23
C ASN A 352 -2.28 13.57 6.40
N GLY A 353 -1.37 14.34 6.95
CA GLY A 353 -0.54 13.95 8.09
C GLY A 353 0.66 13.06 7.75
N LEU A 354 0.67 12.30 6.67
CA LEU A 354 1.80 11.41 6.32
C LEU A 354 3.05 12.22 5.96
N GLY A 355 2.93 13.13 4.99
CA GLY A 355 4.02 13.96 4.54
C GLY A 355 4.50 14.95 5.60
N GLU A 356 3.55 15.57 6.31
CA GLU A 356 3.88 16.49 7.41
C GLU A 356 4.64 15.77 8.53
N ALA A 357 4.18 14.61 8.99
CA ALA A 357 4.84 13.84 10.03
C ALA A 357 6.27 13.44 9.63
N TRP A 358 6.48 13.10 8.37
CA TRP A 358 7.81 12.78 7.86
C TRP A 358 8.75 13.98 7.91
N LEU A 359 8.31 15.10 7.33
CA LEU A 359 9.12 16.34 7.35
C LEU A 359 9.39 16.81 8.76
N LYS A 360 8.40 16.77 9.65
CA LYS A 360 8.46 17.17 11.05
C LYS A 360 9.46 16.33 11.86
N PHE A 361 9.25 15.02 11.90
CA PHE A 361 9.98 14.14 12.83
C PHE A 361 11.29 13.61 12.27
N PHE A 362 11.39 13.40 10.98
CA PHE A 362 12.62 12.83 10.41
C PHE A 362 13.50 13.89 9.73
N VAL A 363 12.94 14.78 8.94
CA VAL A 363 13.75 15.77 8.22
C VAL A 363 14.11 16.95 9.13
N LYS A 364 13.12 17.58 9.77
CA LYS A 364 13.34 18.71 10.69
C LYS A 364 13.75 18.27 12.08
N LYS A 365 13.36 17.04 12.49
CA LYS A 365 13.67 16.45 13.80
C LYS A 365 13.16 17.31 14.97
N ASP A 366 12.05 18.04 14.73
CA ASP A 366 11.48 19.02 15.65
C ASP A 366 9.96 18.77 15.81
N PRO A 367 9.50 18.33 17.00
CA PRO A 367 8.09 18.07 17.26
C PRO A 367 7.19 19.32 17.21
N GLU A 368 7.75 20.52 17.24
CA GLU A 368 6.99 21.77 17.16
C GLU A 368 6.91 22.34 15.73
N TRP A 369 7.69 21.77 14.78
CA TRP A 369 7.68 22.22 13.40
C TRP A 369 6.38 21.80 12.67
N ASN A 370 5.93 22.62 11.72
CA ASN A 370 4.85 22.28 10.78
C ASN A 370 5.15 22.84 9.39
N TYR A 371 4.47 22.31 8.39
CA TYR A 371 4.72 22.62 6.97
C TYR A 371 4.41 24.08 6.59
N THR A 372 3.57 24.80 7.36
CA THR A 372 3.25 26.21 7.11
C THR A 372 4.45 27.14 7.34
N LEU A 373 5.52 26.62 7.96
CA LEU A 373 6.79 27.35 8.12
C LEU A 373 7.68 27.32 6.86
N ILE A 374 7.32 26.53 5.84
CA ILE A 374 8.02 26.53 4.56
C ILE A 374 7.72 27.85 3.84
N SER A 375 8.78 28.60 3.55
CA SER A 375 8.69 29.97 3.03
C SER A 375 8.89 30.07 1.51
N SER A 376 9.33 29.02 0.87
CA SER A 376 9.58 28.99 -0.59
C SER A 376 9.65 27.57 -1.16
N VAL A 377 9.50 27.47 -2.48
CA VAL A 377 9.70 26.23 -3.24
C VAL A 377 11.14 25.71 -3.10
N ASP A 378 12.14 26.59 -3.03
CA ASP A 378 13.53 26.17 -2.84
C ASP A 378 13.79 25.59 -1.45
N GLU A 379 13.14 26.11 -0.40
CA GLU A 379 13.18 25.50 0.93
C GLU A 379 12.54 24.12 0.91
N TYR A 380 11.36 23.98 0.30
CA TYR A 380 10.72 22.67 0.15
C TYR A 380 11.63 21.68 -0.60
N ALA A 381 12.23 22.09 -1.72
CA ALA A 381 13.15 21.26 -2.50
C ALA A 381 14.38 20.83 -1.66
N SER A 382 14.85 21.69 -0.77
CA SER A 382 15.96 21.38 0.13
C SER A 382 15.56 20.33 1.18
N LEU A 383 14.33 20.42 1.73
CA LEU A 383 13.78 19.41 2.65
C LEU A 383 13.56 18.07 1.96
N PHE A 384 13.04 18.11 0.73
CA PHE A 384 12.88 16.93 -0.11
C PHE A 384 14.21 16.21 -0.34
N HIS A 385 15.24 16.96 -0.71
CA HIS A 385 16.59 16.43 -0.92
C HIS A 385 17.19 15.84 0.36
N ALA A 386 17.02 16.51 1.51
CA ALA A 386 17.47 15.99 2.81
C ALA A 386 16.77 14.66 3.16
N SER A 387 15.45 14.53 2.86
CA SER A 387 14.70 13.30 3.04
C SER A 387 15.36 12.12 2.30
N VAL A 388 15.66 12.31 1.03
CA VAL A 388 16.32 11.27 0.21
C VAL A 388 17.69 10.94 0.75
N GLN A 389 18.55 11.96 0.95
CA GLN A 389 19.92 11.74 1.38
C GLN A 389 20.06 11.04 2.72
N GLU A 390 19.20 11.37 3.69
CA GLU A 390 19.35 10.84 5.06
C GLU A 390 18.69 9.46 5.21
N TYR A 391 17.65 9.13 4.42
CA TYR A 391 16.77 8.00 4.77
C TYR A 391 16.55 6.96 3.68
N ASP A 392 16.94 7.21 2.44
CA ASP A 392 16.70 6.24 1.36
C ASP A 392 17.32 4.88 1.66
N SER A 393 18.56 4.85 2.15
CA SER A 393 19.26 3.61 2.51
C SER A 393 18.63 2.85 3.69
N ILE A 394 17.72 3.45 4.47
CA ILE A 394 17.09 2.82 5.64
C ILE A 394 15.69 2.32 5.31
N VAL A 395 14.85 3.20 4.76
CA VAL A 395 13.41 2.97 4.57
C VAL A 395 12.95 3.14 3.12
N GLY A 396 13.82 3.68 2.24
CA GLY A 396 13.48 4.03 0.86
C GLY A 396 12.83 2.91 0.09
N THR A 397 13.38 1.69 0.17
CA THR A 397 12.89 0.54 -0.60
C THR A 397 12.93 0.83 -2.10
N SER A 398 13.96 1.55 -2.53
CA SER A 398 14.13 2.08 -3.89
C SER A 398 15.02 1.23 -4.78
N ASP A 399 15.68 0.20 -4.21
CA ASP A 399 16.56 -0.69 -4.94
C ASP A 399 15.74 -1.60 -5.88
N ALA A 400 15.99 -1.48 -7.18
CA ALA A 400 15.30 -2.26 -8.20
C ALA A 400 16.05 -3.56 -8.61
N ASP A 401 17.23 -3.82 -8.02
CA ASP A 401 17.90 -5.12 -8.18
C ASP A 401 17.24 -6.19 -7.30
N LEU A 402 16.41 -7.00 -7.93
CA LEU A 402 15.74 -8.14 -7.31
C LEU A 402 16.39 -9.48 -7.69
N SER A 403 17.63 -9.46 -8.21
CA SER A 403 18.33 -10.67 -8.67
C SER A 403 18.49 -11.71 -7.56
N GLY A 404 18.75 -11.29 -6.32
CA GLY A 404 18.83 -12.19 -5.17
C GLY A 404 17.50 -12.94 -4.92
N PHE A 405 16.36 -12.26 -5.04
CA PHE A 405 15.04 -12.87 -4.88
C PHE A 405 14.69 -13.83 -6.03
N ARG A 406 15.03 -13.46 -7.27
CA ARG A 406 14.95 -14.35 -8.43
C ARG A 406 15.77 -15.63 -8.21
N ASP A 407 17.03 -15.49 -7.79
CA ASP A 407 17.98 -16.60 -7.63
C ASP A 407 17.57 -17.53 -6.46
N ALA A 408 16.86 -17.00 -5.46
CA ALA A 408 16.21 -17.78 -4.42
C ALA A 408 14.94 -18.54 -4.91
N GLY A 409 14.48 -18.27 -6.14
CA GLY A 409 13.28 -18.88 -6.74
C GLY A 409 11.98 -18.16 -6.38
N GLY A 410 12.04 -17.00 -5.74
CA GLY A 410 10.91 -16.23 -5.29
C GLY A 410 10.01 -15.73 -6.43
N LYS A 411 8.72 -15.49 -6.14
CA LYS A 411 7.75 -14.90 -7.08
C LYS A 411 7.09 -13.69 -6.44
N LEU A 412 6.95 -12.60 -7.18
CA LEU A 412 6.35 -11.35 -6.73
C LEU A 412 5.23 -10.91 -7.66
N ILE A 413 4.07 -10.59 -7.10
CA ILE A 413 2.98 -9.92 -7.81
C ILE A 413 2.66 -8.61 -7.10
N THR A 414 2.57 -7.53 -7.87
CA THR A 414 2.06 -6.24 -7.41
C THR A 414 0.94 -5.76 -8.33
N TYR A 415 -0.02 -5.05 -7.77
CA TYR A 415 -0.93 -4.21 -8.54
C TYR A 415 -0.93 -2.79 -7.95
N HIS A 416 -1.30 -1.80 -8.76
CA HIS A 416 -1.50 -0.43 -8.29
C HIS A 416 -2.73 0.18 -8.95
N GLY A 417 -3.61 0.76 -8.13
CA GLY A 417 -4.79 1.48 -8.62
C GLY A 417 -4.43 2.79 -9.29
N LEU A 418 -4.92 3.03 -10.50
CA LEU A 418 -4.65 4.28 -11.22
C LEU A 418 -5.42 5.48 -10.66
N ALA A 419 -6.41 5.26 -9.79
CA ALA A 419 -7.11 6.29 -9.03
C ALA A 419 -6.59 6.44 -7.60
N ASP A 420 -5.39 5.93 -7.29
CA ASP A 420 -4.79 6.04 -5.97
C ASP A 420 -4.44 7.50 -5.64
N GLY A 421 -5.17 8.08 -4.68
CA GLY A 421 -4.98 9.45 -4.18
C GLY A 421 -3.94 9.56 -3.06
N THR A 422 -3.38 8.43 -2.60
CA THR A 422 -2.43 8.36 -1.48
C THR A 422 -1.00 8.10 -1.94
N ILE A 423 -0.79 7.18 -2.87
CA ILE A 423 0.52 6.83 -3.42
C ILE A 423 0.48 6.94 -4.94
N PRO A 424 1.30 7.80 -5.55
CA PRO A 424 1.31 7.96 -7.01
C PRO A 424 1.67 6.65 -7.73
N PRO A 425 0.79 6.07 -8.57
CA PRO A 425 1.04 4.79 -9.23
C PRO A 425 2.21 4.84 -10.22
N ARG A 426 2.54 6.02 -10.76
CA ARG A 426 3.71 6.22 -11.63
C ARG A 426 5.02 5.90 -10.93
N GLY A 427 5.10 6.00 -9.59
CA GLY A 427 6.27 5.53 -8.84
C GLY A 427 6.46 4.01 -8.94
N THR A 428 5.37 3.24 -9.06
CA THR A 428 5.43 1.79 -9.27
C THR A 428 5.85 1.45 -10.69
N SER A 429 5.34 2.16 -11.68
CA SER A 429 5.75 1.99 -13.09
C SER A 429 7.25 2.29 -13.26
N ASP A 430 7.74 3.41 -12.70
CA ASP A 430 9.18 3.76 -12.66
C ASP A 430 10.03 2.66 -12.00
N TYR A 431 9.58 2.15 -10.86
CA TYR A 431 10.31 1.06 -10.17
C TYR A 431 10.39 -0.19 -11.05
N TYR A 432 9.27 -0.57 -11.69
CA TYR A 432 9.24 -1.74 -12.56
C TYR A 432 10.11 -1.56 -13.81
N ASP A 433 10.11 -0.36 -14.41
CA ASP A 433 10.96 -0.02 -15.55
C ASP A 433 12.45 -0.15 -15.20
N ARG A 434 12.86 0.38 -14.03
CA ARG A 434 14.23 0.21 -13.51
C ARG A 434 14.56 -1.26 -13.22
N ALA A 435 13.60 -2.04 -12.73
CA ALA A 435 13.79 -3.48 -12.51
C ALA A 435 13.98 -4.22 -13.86
N MET A 436 13.22 -3.86 -14.90
CA MET A 436 13.40 -4.42 -16.27
C MET A 436 14.77 -4.08 -16.88
N GLU A 437 15.28 -2.86 -16.63
CA GLU A 437 16.59 -2.44 -17.11
C GLU A 437 17.72 -3.23 -16.42
N GLN A 438 17.60 -3.48 -15.11
CA GLN A 438 18.63 -4.17 -14.33
C GLN A 438 18.55 -5.70 -14.45
N THR A 439 17.35 -6.25 -14.65
CA THR A 439 17.09 -7.68 -14.67
C THR A 439 16.22 -8.03 -15.90
N PRO A 440 16.82 -8.36 -17.05
CA PRO A 440 16.07 -8.56 -18.31
C PRO A 440 14.99 -9.66 -18.24
N ASP A 441 15.13 -10.65 -17.36
CA ASP A 441 14.20 -11.74 -17.09
C ASP A 441 13.22 -11.43 -15.93
N VAL A 442 13.03 -10.16 -15.59
CA VAL A 442 12.16 -9.72 -14.49
C VAL A 442 10.77 -10.32 -14.58
N LYS A 443 10.20 -10.45 -15.78
CA LYS A 443 8.87 -11.01 -16.02
C LYS A 443 8.74 -12.49 -15.61
N ASP A 444 9.83 -13.23 -15.43
CA ASP A 444 9.80 -14.64 -15.03
C ASP A 444 9.58 -14.83 -13.52
N PHE A 445 9.70 -13.73 -12.73
CA PHE A 445 9.54 -13.80 -11.29
C PHE A 445 8.81 -12.60 -10.68
N PHE A 446 8.62 -11.50 -11.41
CA PHE A 446 7.92 -10.30 -10.95
C PHE A 446 6.89 -9.84 -11.98
N ARG A 447 5.61 -9.71 -11.57
CA ARG A 447 4.49 -9.20 -12.38
C ARG A 447 3.89 -7.96 -11.73
N TYR A 448 3.67 -6.93 -12.54
CA TYR A 448 2.98 -5.70 -12.15
C TYR A 448 1.72 -5.51 -13.00
N PHE A 449 0.62 -5.09 -12.35
CA PHE A 449 -0.67 -4.84 -12.98
C PHE A 449 -1.17 -3.45 -12.62
N GLU A 450 -1.44 -2.61 -13.61
CA GLU A 450 -2.15 -1.35 -13.44
C GLU A 450 -3.66 -1.63 -13.36
N VAL A 451 -4.36 -0.96 -12.40
CA VAL A 451 -5.78 -1.19 -12.18
C VAL A 451 -6.57 0.10 -12.38
N PRO A 452 -7.19 0.31 -13.56
CA PRO A 452 -8.00 1.50 -13.83
C PRO A 452 -9.09 1.70 -12.78
N GLY A 453 -9.25 2.95 -12.30
CA GLY A 453 -10.30 3.34 -11.39
C GLY A 453 -10.22 2.82 -9.96
N LEU A 454 -9.27 1.93 -9.63
CA LEU A 454 -9.07 1.48 -8.26
C LEU A 454 -8.36 2.56 -7.44
N SER A 455 -8.88 2.87 -6.26
CA SER A 455 -8.27 3.77 -5.27
C SER A 455 -7.16 3.07 -4.48
N HIS A 456 -6.72 3.67 -3.37
CA HIS A 456 -5.64 3.14 -2.54
C HIS A 456 -5.99 1.79 -1.92
N CYS A 457 -5.32 0.72 -2.33
CA CYS A 457 -5.53 -0.67 -1.92
C CYS A 457 -6.88 -1.28 -2.30
N SER A 458 -7.98 -0.53 -2.20
CA SER A 458 -9.35 -0.95 -2.46
C SER A 458 -10.24 0.26 -2.74
N GLY A 459 -11.51 0.03 -3.12
CA GLY A 459 -12.46 1.11 -3.40
C GLY A 459 -12.22 1.80 -4.73
N GLY A 460 -12.81 3.00 -4.92
CA GLY A 460 -12.85 3.69 -6.21
C GLY A 460 -13.95 3.16 -7.13
N SER A 461 -13.85 3.49 -8.42
CA SER A 461 -14.81 3.09 -9.46
C SER A 461 -14.42 1.78 -10.14
N GLY A 462 -13.15 1.37 -10.07
CA GLY A 462 -12.62 0.16 -10.70
C GLY A 462 -12.74 -1.08 -9.83
N GLY A 463 -12.50 -2.26 -10.45
CA GLY A 463 -12.55 -3.54 -9.76
C GLY A 463 -11.26 -3.86 -9.00
N GLN A 464 -11.40 -4.47 -7.84
CA GLN A 464 -10.26 -4.95 -7.06
C GLN A 464 -9.80 -6.32 -7.57
N PRO A 465 -8.47 -6.56 -7.82
CA PRO A 465 -7.96 -7.85 -8.27
C PRO A 465 -7.81 -8.85 -7.11
N THR A 466 -8.92 -9.35 -6.60
CA THR A 466 -9.00 -10.25 -5.44
C THR A 466 -8.37 -11.63 -5.68
N ALA A 467 -8.11 -12.00 -6.93
CA ALA A 467 -7.46 -13.25 -7.28
C ALA A 467 -5.92 -13.21 -7.18
N THR A 468 -5.33 -12.06 -6.84
CA THR A 468 -3.86 -11.83 -6.86
C THR A 468 -3.08 -12.85 -6.03
N PHE A 469 -3.52 -13.10 -4.79
CA PHE A 469 -2.80 -14.02 -3.89
C PHE A 469 -2.90 -15.47 -4.36
N GLN A 470 -4.06 -15.91 -4.84
CA GLN A 470 -4.21 -17.26 -5.38
C GLN A 470 -3.38 -17.45 -6.66
N ALA A 471 -3.30 -16.43 -7.53
CA ALA A 471 -2.44 -16.45 -8.71
C ALA A 471 -0.96 -16.57 -8.33
N LEU A 472 -0.52 -15.86 -7.27
CA LEU A 472 0.83 -16.00 -6.71
C LEU A 472 1.09 -17.44 -6.20
N VAL A 473 0.16 -18.02 -5.44
CA VAL A 473 0.27 -19.40 -4.94
C VAL A 473 0.39 -20.39 -6.10
N ASP A 474 -0.42 -20.23 -7.14
CA ASP A 474 -0.38 -21.09 -8.33
C ASP A 474 0.94 -20.92 -9.11
N TRP A 475 1.47 -19.71 -9.14
CA TRP A 475 2.78 -19.48 -9.76
C TRP A 475 3.92 -20.14 -8.99
N VAL A 476 3.99 -19.94 -7.67
CA VAL A 476 5.02 -20.55 -6.80
C VAL A 476 4.94 -22.08 -6.80
N GLU A 477 3.74 -22.63 -6.65
CA GLU A 477 3.59 -24.08 -6.37
C GLU A 477 3.39 -24.95 -7.59
N LYS A 478 2.86 -24.37 -8.69
CA LYS A 478 2.48 -25.10 -9.91
C LYS A 478 3.20 -24.57 -11.16
N GLY A 479 3.91 -23.45 -11.06
CA GLY A 479 4.54 -22.78 -12.20
C GLY A 479 3.55 -22.12 -13.17
N VAL A 480 2.31 -21.88 -12.73
CA VAL A 480 1.30 -21.20 -13.55
C VAL A 480 1.55 -19.70 -13.50
N VAL A 481 2.12 -19.16 -14.56
CA VAL A 481 2.44 -17.74 -14.68
C VAL A 481 1.15 -16.93 -14.79
N PRO A 482 0.96 -15.85 -14.00
CA PRO A 482 -0.22 -14.99 -14.13
C PRO A 482 -0.10 -14.07 -15.35
N GLU A 483 -0.68 -14.48 -16.46
CA GLU A 483 -0.73 -13.70 -17.70
C GLU A 483 -1.82 -12.64 -17.68
N THR A 484 -2.83 -12.78 -16.84
CA THR A 484 -3.88 -11.80 -16.58
C THR A 484 -4.41 -11.94 -15.16
N LEU A 485 -5.03 -10.88 -14.63
CA LEU A 485 -5.85 -10.95 -13.42
C LEU A 485 -7.28 -10.49 -13.74
N PRO A 486 -8.32 -11.21 -13.27
CA PRO A 486 -9.70 -10.78 -13.46
C PRO A 486 -10.09 -9.68 -12.49
N ILE A 487 -10.92 -8.74 -12.94
CA ILE A 487 -11.62 -7.77 -12.12
C ILE A 487 -13.09 -7.65 -12.53
N GLU A 488 -13.93 -7.27 -11.58
CA GLU A 488 -15.34 -6.95 -11.80
C GLU A 488 -15.67 -5.61 -11.15
N PHE A 489 -16.48 -4.78 -11.79
CA PHE A 489 -16.97 -3.51 -11.26
C PHE A 489 -18.32 -3.14 -11.87
N ASN A 490 -18.98 -2.14 -11.28
CA ASN A 490 -20.21 -1.57 -11.83
C ASN A 490 -19.94 -0.11 -12.22
N ASP A 491 -20.45 0.31 -13.37
CA ASP A 491 -20.48 1.73 -13.72
C ASP A 491 -21.52 2.50 -12.90
N THR A 492 -21.59 3.81 -13.08
CA THR A 492 -22.57 4.67 -12.39
C THR A 492 -24.02 4.39 -12.79
N ALA A 493 -24.27 3.72 -13.90
CA ALA A 493 -25.60 3.29 -14.35
C ALA A 493 -25.98 1.91 -13.78
N GLY A 494 -25.07 1.22 -13.11
CA GLY A 494 -25.26 -0.11 -12.53
C GLY A 494 -24.98 -1.24 -13.52
N THR A 495 -24.35 -0.98 -14.65
CA THR A 495 -23.90 -2.03 -15.58
C THR A 495 -22.69 -2.74 -14.98
N GLN A 496 -22.78 -4.08 -14.89
CA GLN A 496 -21.65 -4.88 -14.43
C GLN A 496 -20.68 -5.15 -15.58
N TYR A 497 -19.43 -4.85 -15.34
CA TYR A 497 -18.29 -5.11 -16.23
C TYR A 497 -17.38 -6.18 -15.67
N GLU A 498 -16.92 -7.06 -16.54
CA GLU A 498 -15.83 -8.01 -16.32
C GLU A 498 -14.65 -7.57 -17.17
N ARG A 499 -13.45 -7.45 -16.59
CA ARG A 499 -12.23 -7.03 -17.28
C ARG A 499 -11.09 -7.97 -16.95
N ILE A 500 -10.10 -7.97 -17.81
CA ILE A 500 -8.77 -8.51 -17.52
C ILE A 500 -7.81 -7.35 -17.22
N LEU A 501 -6.92 -7.55 -16.28
CA LEU A 501 -5.72 -6.74 -16.13
C LEU A 501 -4.58 -7.43 -16.85
N CYS A 502 -3.76 -6.64 -17.54
CA CYS A 502 -2.59 -7.13 -18.27
C CYS A 502 -1.29 -6.81 -17.52
N PRO A 503 -0.26 -7.67 -17.63
CA PRO A 503 1.04 -7.37 -17.05
C PRO A 503 1.66 -6.13 -17.71
N TYR A 504 2.03 -5.15 -16.91
CA TYR A 504 2.68 -3.92 -17.39
C TYR A 504 3.92 -4.24 -18.28
N PRO A 505 4.15 -3.51 -19.38
CA PRO A 505 3.44 -2.31 -19.85
C PRO A 505 2.23 -2.57 -20.76
N GLU A 506 1.80 -3.83 -20.89
CA GLU A 506 0.62 -4.18 -21.69
C GLU A 506 -0.67 -3.66 -21.03
N LYS A 507 -1.65 -3.30 -21.86
CA LYS A 507 -2.99 -2.85 -21.43
C LYS A 507 -4.06 -3.74 -22.02
N ALA A 508 -5.20 -3.83 -21.34
CA ALA A 508 -6.38 -4.49 -21.88
C ALA A 508 -6.97 -3.62 -22.99
N ARG A 509 -6.88 -4.09 -24.23
CA ARG A 509 -7.41 -3.41 -25.42
C ARG A 509 -8.65 -4.13 -25.92
N LEU A 510 -9.70 -3.36 -26.26
CA LEU A 510 -10.91 -3.91 -26.86
C LEU A 510 -10.61 -4.56 -28.21
N VAL A 511 -11.05 -5.81 -28.38
CA VAL A 511 -10.90 -6.55 -29.64
C VAL A 511 -11.83 -5.97 -30.70
N SER A 512 -11.32 -5.71 -31.90
CA SER A 512 -12.13 -5.18 -33.00
C SER A 512 -13.31 -6.09 -33.32
N GLY A 513 -14.53 -5.53 -33.29
CA GLY A 513 -15.77 -6.25 -33.54
C GLY A 513 -16.34 -6.99 -32.34
N ALA A 514 -15.83 -6.75 -31.13
CA ALA A 514 -16.44 -7.26 -29.90
C ALA A 514 -17.92 -6.87 -29.81
N LEU A 515 -18.78 -7.85 -29.48
CA LEU A 515 -20.24 -7.65 -29.44
C LEU A 515 -20.71 -7.13 -28.07
N ASP A 516 -19.97 -7.43 -27.02
CA ASP A 516 -20.30 -7.05 -25.64
C ASP A 516 -19.05 -6.52 -24.92
N VAL A 517 -18.95 -5.20 -24.84
CA VAL A 517 -17.83 -4.50 -24.18
C VAL A 517 -17.82 -4.70 -22.66
N ALA A 518 -18.87 -5.25 -22.07
CA ALA A 518 -18.91 -5.53 -20.64
C ALA A 518 -18.24 -6.86 -20.25
N LYS A 519 -17.81 -7.68 -21.21
CA LYS A 519 -17.27 -9.01 -20.97
C LYS A 519 -15.75 -9.07 -21.14
N ALA A 520 -15.09 -9.79 -20.25
CA ALA A 520 -13.63 -9.98 -20.23
C ALA A 520 -13.08 -10.55 -21.54
N GLU A 521 -13.81 -11.44 -22.20
CA GLU A 521 -13.45 -12.04 -23.50
C GLU A 521 -13.38 -11.04 -24.67
N SER A 522 -13.93 -9.84 -24.48
CA SER A 522 -13.85 -8.75 -25.46
C SER A 522 -12.51 -8.02 -25.42
N TYR A 523 -11.60 -8.38 -24.53
CA TYR A 523 -10.32 -7.71 -24.34
C TYR A 523 -9.15 -8.66 -24.57
N GLN A 524 -8.05 -8.08 -25.04
CA GLN A 524 -6.76 -8.75 -25.15
C GLN A 524 -5.63 -7.84 -24.66
N CYS A 525 -4.54 -8.46 -24.17
CA CYS A 525 -3.37 -7.72 -23.75
C CYS A 525 -2.52 -7.30 -24.96
N SER A 526 -2.18 -6.04 -25.02
CA SER A 526 -1.21 -5.49 -25.99
C SER A 526 -0.58 -4.19 -25.48
N VAL A 527 0.59 -3.86 -26.00
CA VAL A 527 1.30 -2.61 -25.69
C VAL A 527 0.62 -1.41 -26.34
#